data_807ff0f841d6bee0c0ca4d15adf4ca38
#
_entry.id   807ff0f841d6bee0c0ca4d15adf4ca38
#
_cell.length_a   1.000
_cell.length_b   1.000
_cell.length_c   1.000
_cell.angle_alpha   90.00
_cell.angle_beta   90.00
_cell.angle_gamma   90.00
#
_symmetry.space_group_name_H-M   'P 1'
#
loop_
_entity.id
_entity.type
_entity.pdbx_description
1 polymer ?
#
loop_
_entity_poly.entity_id
_entity_poly.type
_entity_poly.pdbx_seq_one_letter_code
_entity_poly.pdbx_strand_id
1 'polypeptide(L)' 'MPVEQKVKQIIVEQLGVDEAQVDETASFVEDLGADSLDIVELVMAFEEQFDLDIPDEDAEKIATVKDAIEYIKSKKK' A
#
# COMPACT_ATOMS: atom_id res chain seq x y z
N MET A 1 -15.07 -0.78 7.31
CA MET A 1 -13.74 -1.29 7.58
C MET A 1 -12.74 -0.15 7.62
N PRO A 2 -11.90 -0.07 8.65
CA PRO A 2 -10.91 1.02 8.71
C PRO A 2 -9.95 0.97 7.53
N VAL A 3 -9.50 2.14 7.10
CA VAL A 3 -8.57 2.25 5.99
C VAL A 3 -7.30 1.46 6.26
N GLU A 4 -6.76 1.59 7.47
CA GLU A 4 -5.53 0.90 7.84
C GLU A 4 -5.64 -0.61 7.64
N GLN A 5 -6.74 -1.17 8.09
CA GLN A 5 -6.93 -2.61 8.00
C GLN A 5 -7.10 -3.06 6.55
N LYS A 6 -7.83 -2.28 5.78
CA LYS A 6 -8.03 -2.62 4.38
C LYS A 6 -6.72 -2.53 3.59
N VAL A 7 -5.91 -1.51 3.88
CA VAL A 7 -4.60 -1.39 3.26
C VAL A 7 -3.74 -2.61 3.57
N LYS A 8 -3.72 -3.03 4.84
CA LYS A 8 -2.93 -4.21 5.22
C LYS A 8 -3.41 -5.47 4.52
N GLN A 9 -4.72 -5.64 4.38
CA GLN A 9 -5.26 -6.81 3.69
C GLN A 9 -4.84 -6.84 2.23
N ILE A 10 -4.87 -5.69 1.57
CA ILE A 10 -4.47 -5.60 0.17
C ILE A 10 -2.99 -5.96 0.03
N ILE A 11 -2.15 -5.46 0.94
CA ILE A 11 -0.72 -5.75 0.91
C ILE A 11 -0.48 -7.26 1.10
N VAL A 12 -1.16 -7.87 2.06
CA VAL A 12 -1.04 -9.30 2.30
C VAL A 12 -1.38 -10.08 1.04
N GLU A 13 -2.46 -9.72 0.37
CA GLU A 13 -2.90 -10.43 -0.83
C GLU A 13 -1.97 -10.23 -2.01
N GLN A 14 -1.49 -9.00 -2.20
CA GLN A 14 -0.65 -8.69 -3.35
C GLN A 14 0.78 -9.19 -3.20
N LEU A 15 1.33 -9.11 -2.02
CA LEU A 15 2.73 -9.49 -1.79
C LEU A 15 2.89 -10.89 -1.21
N GLY A 16 1.81 -11.50 -0.77
CA GLY A 16 1.88 -12.84 -0.20
C GLY A 16 2.63 -12.92 1.11
N VAL A 17 2.57 -11.86 1.92
CA VAL A 17 3.23 -11.81 3.22
C VAL A 17 2.21 -12.01 4.34
N ASP A 18 2.70 -12.33 5.54
CA ASP A 18 1.84 -12.45 6.70
C ASP A 18 1.40 -11.08 7.20
N GLU A 19 0.18 -11.02 7.73
CA GLU A 19 -0.33 -9.79 8.29
C GLU A 19 0.58 -9.25 9.40
N ALA A 20 1.21 -10.15 10.16
CA ALA A 20 2.11 -9.77 11.23
C ALA A 20 3.35 -9.01 10.73
N GLN A 21 3.70 -9.22 9.45
CA GLN A 21 4.85 -8.53 8.85
C GLN A 21 4.50 -7.13 8.35
N VAL A 22 3.22 -6.81 8.25
CA VAL A 22 2.76 -5.55 7.68
C VAL A 22 2.57 -4.53 8.79
N ASP A 23 3.69 -3.98 9.25
CA ASP A 23 3.70 -2.89 10.24
C ASP A 23 3.64 -1.55 9.53
N GLU A 24 3.15 -0.53 10.21
CA GLU A 24 3.10 0.81 9.63
C GLU A 24 4.49 1.31 9.23
N THR A 25 5.51 0.90 9.95
CA THR A 25 6.89 1.31 9.68
C THR A 25 7.57 0.43 8.64
N ALA A 26 6.93 -0.65 8.21
CA ALA A 26 7.54 -1.58 7.25
C ALA A 26 7.71 -0.93 5.88
N SER A 27 8.88 -1.09 5.29
CA SER A 27 9.15 -0.64 3.94
C SER A 27 8.73 -1.73 2.96
N PHE A 28 8.06 -1.35 1.88
CA PHE A 28 7.62 -2.32 0.89
C PHE A 28 8.80 -3.06 0.27
N VAL A 29 9.85 -2.35 -0.05
CA VAL A 29 11.02 -2.96 -0.71
C VAL A 29 11.92 -3.68 0.29
N GLU A 30 12.28 -3.01 1.37
CA GLU A 30 13.28 -3.53 2.30
C GLU A 30 12.73 -4.58 3.25
N ASP A 31 11.53 -4.35 3.77
CA ASP A 31 10.96 -5.24 4.78
C ASP A 31 10.04 -6.30 4.20
N LEU A 32 9.30 -5.97 3.16
CA LEU A 32 8.32 -6.86 2.56
C LEU A 32 8.81 -7.50 1.26
N GLY A 33 9.98 -7.10 0.79
CA GLY A 33 10.59 -7.71 -0.38
C GLY A 33 9.92 -7.41 -1.71
N ALA A 34 9.19 -6.31 -1.80
CA ALA A 34 8.52 -5.94 -3.04
C ALA A 34 9.51 -5.34 -4.04
N ASP A 35 9.38 -5.72 -5.30
CA ASP A 35 10.15 -5.06 -6.36
C ASP A 35 9.27 -4.01 -7.05
N SER A 36 9.78 -3.37 -8.08
CA SER A 36 9.06 -2.28 -8.73
C SER A 36 7.75 -2.75 -9.36
N LEU A 37 7.72 -3.96 -9.89
CA LEU A 37 6.49 -4.51 -10.46
C LEU A 37 5.45 -4.77 -9.37
N ASP A 38 5.89 -5.29 -8.24
CA ASP A 38 5.00 -5.50 -7.10
C ASP A 38 4.39 -4.19 -6.63
N ILE A 39 5.20 -3.14 -6.58
CA ILE A 39 4.73 -1.81 -6.17
C ILE A 39 3.66 -1.31 -7.15
N VAL A 40 3.88 -1.46 -8.44
CA VAL A 40 2.90 -1.03 -9.45
C VAL A 40 1.57 -1.77 -9.25
N GLU A 41 1.63 -3.08 -9.06
CA GLU A 41 0.42 -3.86 -8.85
C GLU A 41 -0.28 -3.48 -7.56
N LEU A 42 0.50 -3.22 -6.53
CA LEU A 42 -0.06 -2.82 -5.24
C LEU A 42 -0.80 -1.47 -5.36
N VAL A 43 -0.19 -0.52 -6.06
CA VAL A 43 -0.80 0.79 -6.28
C VAL A 43 -2.10 0.64 -7.06
N MET A 44 -2.10 -0.19 -8.10
CA MET A 44 -3.30 -0.44 -8.87
C MET A 44 -4.41 -1.05 -8.03
N ALA A 45 -4.04 -1.96 -7.12
CA ALA A 45 -5.02 -2.57 -6.22
C ALA A 45 -5.63 -1.53 -5.28
N PHE A 46 -4.80 -0.61 -4.77
CA PHE A 46 -5.31 0.48 -3.94
C PHE A 46 -6.28 1.36 -4.73
N GLU A 47 -5.96 1.66 -5.98
CA GLU A 47 -6.83 2.48 -6.81
C GLU A 47 -8.19 1.83 -7.00
N GLU A 48 -8.21 0.53 -7.24
CA GLU A 48 -9.46 -0.20 -7.45
C GLU A 48 -10.26 -0.33 -6.16
N GLN A 49 -9.60 -0.68 -5.08
CA GLN A 49 -10.29 -0.96 -3.82
C GLN A 49 -10.82 0.29 -3.15
N PHE A 50 -10.14 1.41 -3.33
CA PHE A 50 -10.54 2.67 -2.71
C PHE A 50 -11.16 3.65 -3.70
N ASP A 51 -11.26 3.25 -4.96
CA ASP A 51 -11.88 4.06 -6.01
C ASP A 51 -11.26 5.45 -6.09
N LEU A 52 -9.94 5.49 -6.26
CA LEU A 52 -9.21 6.76 -6.37
C LEU A 52 -8.06 6.61 -7.36
N ASP A 53 -7.49 7.75 -7.77
CA ASP A 53 -6.34 7.78 -8.67
C ASP A 53 -5.07 8.07 -7.89
N ILE A 54 -4.02 7.31 -8.18
CA ILE A 54 -2.70 7.55 -7.61
C ILE A 54 -1.73 7.79 -8.77
N PRO A 55 -1.39 9.06 -9.05
CA PRO A 55 -0.42 9.35 -10.11
C PRO A 55 0.93 8.71 -9.82
N ASP A 56 1.68 8.44 -10.88
CA ASP A 56 2.99 7.80 -10.74
C ASP A 56 3.90 8.55 -9.79
N GLU A 57 3.91 9.88 -9.88
CA GLU A 57 4.78 10.67 -9.01
C GLU A 57 4.39 10.55 -7.55
N ASP A 58 3.11 10.37 -7.25
CA ASP A 58 2.67 10.14 -5.88
C ASP A 58 3.00 8.73 -5.44
N ALA A 59 2.87 7.77 -6.35
CA ALA A 59 3.20 6.37 -6.05
C ALA A 59 4.66 6.23 -5.65
N GLU A 60 5.54 7.02 -6.26
CA GLU A 60 6.97 6.98 -5.94
C GLU A 60 7.26 7.42 -4.50
N LYS A 61 6.36 8.20 -3.92
CA LYS A 61 6.54 8.68 -2.55
C LYS A 61 6.03 7.68 -1.51
N ILE A 62 5.32 6.66 -1.95
CA ILE A 62 4.78 5.65 -1.05
C ILE A 62 5.85 4.57 -0.84
N ALA A 63 6.61 4.71 0.23
CA ALA A 63 7.72 3.80 0.51
C ALA A 63 7.41 2.83 1.65
N THR A 64 6.54 3.22 2.58
CA THR A 64 6.20 2.40 3.73
C THR A 64 4.69 2.21 3.80
N VAL A 65 4.27 1.26 4.64
CA VAL A 65 2.84 1.01 4.88
C VAL A 65 2.16 2.28 5.39
N LYS A 66 2.82 3.00 6.28
CA LYS A 66 2.27 4.23 6.83
C LYS A 66 2.06 5.28 5.73
N ASP A 67 3.02 5.40 4.81
CA ASP A 67 2.88 6.34 3.70
C ASP A 67 1.63 6.03 2.88
N ALA A 68 1.39 4.75 2.61
CA ALA A 68 0.22 4.34 1.85
C ALA A 68 -1.07 4.67 2.60
N ILE A 69 -1.10 4.38 3.89
CA ILE A 69 -2.28 4.66 4.71
C ILE A 69 -2.58 6.15 4.73
N GLU A 70 -1.56 6.96 4.97
CA GLU A 70 -1.74 8.41 5.05
C GLU A 70 -2.19 9.00 3.71
N TYR A 71 -1.61 8.50 2.63
CA TYR A 71 -1.99 8.97 1.30
C TYR A 71 -3.46 8.69 1.03
N ILE A 72 -3.88 7.46 1.30
CA ILE A 72 -5.25 7.05 1.02
C ILE A 72 -6.23 7.81 1.89
N LYS A 73 -5.92 7.99 3.17
CA LYS A 73 -6.78 8.76 4.07
C LYS A 73 -6.92 10.20 3.60
N SER A 74 -5.83 10.77 3.10
CA SER A 74 -5.85 12.13 2.59
C SER A 74 -6.77 12.28 1.38
N LYS A 75 -6.80 11.26 0.53
CA LYS A 75 -7.63 11.30 -0.68
C LYS A 75 -9.09 10.95 -0.43
N LYS A 76 -9.34 10.09 0.52
CA LYS A 76 -10.69 9.57 0.72
C LYS A 76 -11.59 10.46 1.54
N LYS A 77 -11.10 11.25 2.34
CA LYS A 77 -11.89 12.16 3.19
C LYS A 77 -13.36 11.81 3.35
#